data_10368b7238d493d121165457ac5a128a
#
_entry.id   10368b7238d493d121165457ac5a128a
#
_cell.length_a   1.000
_cell.length_b   1.000
_cell.length_c   1.000
_cell.angle_alpha   90.00
_cell.angle_beta   90.00
_cell.angle_gamma   90.00
#
_symmetry.space_group_name_H-M   'P 1'
#
loop_
_entity.id
_entity.type
_entity.pdbx_description
1 polymer ?
#
loop_
_entity_poly.entity_id
_entity_poly.type
_entity_poly.pdbx_seq_one_letter_code
_entity_poly.pdbx_strand_id
1 'polypeptide(L)'
;MSVVRIGPYTLPNRLILAPMAGVTDRPFRQLCRRLGAGMVVSEMVTSDVRLWNSRKSRLRLIHDGEDEPRSVQIAGGDPAMLAEAAQRNVELGAQIIDINMGCPAKKVCNKAAGSALLRDEALVAEILDAVVRAVDVPVTLKIRTGWDRDNRNGVTVAKLAEQAGIQALAVHGRTRADLYTGEAEYETIAAIKQAVSIPVFANGDIDSPXKARKVIEQTGVDALLIGRAAQGRPWIFREIDHYLRTGEHLPAAPLPEVQSILLEHLAELHLFYGEEMGVRIARKHVGWYLATLPGAREFRAQFNRLQDTDAQCASVRQFFAERQNNGTGVAA
;
A
#
# COMPACT_ATOMS: atom_id res chain seq x y z
N MET A 1 -8.92 20.40 -10.75
CA MET A 1 -8.37 19.44 -9.76
C MET A 1 -6.89 19.71 -9.54
N SER A 2 -6.46 19.68 -8.29
CA SER A 2 -5.04 19.88 -8.00
C SER A 2 -4.21 18.72 -8.50
N VAL A 3 -3.01 19.04 -8.97
CA VAL A 3 -2.06 18.06 -9.48
C VAL A 3 -1.19 17.59 -8.32
N VAL A 4 -0.94 16.28 -8.26
CA VAL A 4 -0.08 15.70 -7.23
C VAL A 4 1.32 15.51 -7.81
N ARG A 5 2.30 16.11 -7.16
CA ARG A 5 3.69 16.00 -7.58
C ARG A 5 4.57 15.50 -6.44
N ILE A 6 5.52 14.61 -6.80
CA ILE A 6 6.56 14.18 -5.89
C ILE A 6 7.88 14.38 -6.64
N GLY A 7 8.60 15.43 -6.29
CA GLY A 7 9.79 15.80 -7.03
C GLY A 7 9.46 16.04 -8.50
N PRO A 8 10.15 15.38 -9.44
CA PRO A 8 9.87 15.57 -10.85
C PRO A 8 8.66 14.79 -11.36
N TYR A 9 8.03 13.98 -10.52
CA TYR A 9 6.97 13.07 -10.95
C TYR A 9 5.61 13.69 -10.72
N THR A 10 4.80 13.76 -11.76
CA THR A 10 3.40 14.18 -11.69
C THR A 10 2.54 12.92 -11.77
N LEU A 11 1.70 12.70 -10.76
CA LEU A 11 0.86 11.52 -10.74
C LEU A 11 -0.39 11.73 -11.61
N PRO A 12 -0.87 10.67 -12.28
CA PRO A 12 -2.06 10.82 -13.12
C PRO A 12 -3.34 11.06 -12.34
N ASN A 13 -3.37 10.70 -11.05
CA ASN A 13 -4.52 10.98 -10.20
C ASN A 13 -4.06 11.01 -8.75
N ARG A 14 -5.03 11.12 -7.84
CA ARG A 14 -4.76 11.33 -6.41
C ARG A 14 -4.79 10.04 -5.60
N LEU A 15 -4.64 8.87 -6.24
CA LEU A 15 -4.83 7.59 -5.55
C LEU A 15 -3.55 6.78 -5.59
N ILE A 16 -3.15 6.29 -4.43
CA ILE A 16 -1.90 5.57 -4.26
C ILE A 16 -2.19 4.27 -3.52
N LEU A 17 -1.60 3.17 -4.00
CA LEU A 17 -1.69 1.90 -3.26
C LEU A 17 -0.72 1.96 -2.08
N ALA A 18 -1.27 1.79 -0.87
CA ALA A 18 -0.46 1.83 0.34
C ALA A 18 0.45 0.59 0.44
N PRO A 19 1.66 0.74 0.98
CA PRO A 19 2.51 -0.44 1.21
C PRO A 19 1.90 -1.34 2.27
N MET A 20 1.83 -2.65 1.97
CA MET A 20 1.28 -3.63 2.89
C MET A 20 2.14 -4.88 2.83
N ALA A 21 2.77 -5.23 3.96
CA ALA A 21 3.65 -6.40 4.03
C ALA A 21 2.86 -7.65 3.67
N GLY A 22 3.43 -8.46 2.80
CA GLY A 22 2.81 -9.70 2.35
C GLY A 22 1.70 -9.52 1.32
N VAL A 23 1.41 -8.28 0.91
CA VAL A 23 0.32 -8.01 -0.01
C VAL A 23 0.78 -7.24 -1.24
N THR A 24 1.52 -6.14 -1.06
CA THR A 24 1.86 -5.27 -2.20
C THR A 24 3.14 -5.72 -2.88
N ASP A 25 3.15 -6.97 -3.31
CA ASP A 25 4.18 -7.53 -4.15
C ASP A 25 4.05 -7.00 -5.58
N ARG A 26 5.00 -7.36 -6.42
CA ARG A 26 5.01 -6.86 -7.80
C ARG A 26 3.71 -7.23 -8.54
N PRO A 27 3.21 -8.47 -8.48
CA PRO A 27 1.95 -8.76 -9.17
C PRO A 27 0.79 -7.87 -8.73
N PHE A 28 0.65 -7.64 -7.42
CA PHE A 28 -0.47 -6.82 -6.94
C PHE A 28 -0.27 -5.36 -7.30
N ARG A 29 0.95 -4.86 -7.19
CA ARG A 29 1.23 -3.48 -7.58
C ARG A 29 0.89 -3.22 -9.05
N GLN A 30 1.32 -4.12 -9.93
CA GLN A 30 1.04 -3.94 -11.35
C GLN A 30 -0.44 -4.01 -11.65
N LEU A 31 -1.15 -4.91 -10.96
CA LEU A 31 -2.59 -5.03 -11.15
C LEU A 31 -3.31 -3.76 -10.71
N CYS A 32 -2.99 -3.25 -9.51
CA CYS A 32 -3.63 -2.03 -9.03
C CYS A 32 -3.31 -0.84 -9.92
N ARG A 33 -2.09 -0.79 -10.44
CA ARG A 33 -1.70 0.29 -11.35
C ARG A 33 -2.53 0.25 -12.63
N ARG A 34 -2.71 -0.93 -13.20
CA ARG A 34 -3.55 -1.08 -14.41
C ARG A 34 -4.99 -0.70 -14.14
N LEU A 35 -5.47 -0.92 -12.92
CA LEU A 35 -6.88 -0.68 -12.58
C LEU A 35 -7.11 0.71 -11.98
N GLY A 36 -6.13 1.62 -12.09
CA GLY A 36 -6.38 3.01 -11.83
C GLY A 36 -5.59 3.67 -10.72
N ALA A 37 -4.73 2.94 -10.00
CA ALA A 37 -3.88 3.60 -9.01
C ALA A 37 -2.91 4.54 -9.72
N GLY A 38 -2.79 5.76 -9.21
CA GLY A 38 -1.86 6.73 -9.79
C GLY A 38 -0.40 6.45 -9.46
N MET A 39 -0.17 5.76 -8.33
CA MET A 39 1.16 5.31 -7.94
C MET A 39 0.98 4.12 -7.01
N VAL A 40 2.01 3.31 -6.90
CA VAL A 40 2.00 2.18 -5.97
C VAL A 40 3.31 2.16 -5.20
N VAL A 41 3.25 1.66 -3.95
CA VAL A 41 4.43 1.60 -3.08
C VAL A 41 4.70 0.14 -2.75
N SER A 42 5.97 -0.24 -2.77
CA SER A 42 6.38 -1.61 -2.52
C SER A 42 6.14 -2.03 -1.07
N GLU A 43 6.18 -3.34 -0.83
CA GLU A 43 6.34 -3.85 0.54
C GLU A 43 7.62 -3.28 1.12
N MET A 44 7.65 -3.15 2.45
CA MET A 44 8.87 -2.63 3.08
C MET A 44 10.04 -3.60 2.90
N VAL A 45 11.20 -3.02 2.57
CA VAL A 45 12.44 -3.74 2.40
C VAL A 45 13.32 -3.42 3.61
N THR A 46 13.88 -4.46 4.24
CA THR A 46 14.75 -4.21 5.39
C THR A 46 15.97 -3.38 5.01
N SER A 47 16.39 -2.48 5.92
CA SER A 47 17.60 -1.70 5.72
C SER A 47 18.87 -2.51 5.92
N ASP A 48 18.76 -3.72 6.46
CA ASP A 48 19.92 -4.59 6.67
C ASP A 48 20.19 -5.34 5.39
N VAL A 49 21.11 -4.81 4.58
CA VAL A 49 21.41 -5.41 3.27
C VAL A 49 21.98 -6.82 3.37
N ARG A 50 22.50 -7.19 4.55
CA ARG A 50 22.99 -8.56 4.75
C ARG A 50 21.85 -9.58 4.65
N LEU A 51 20.61 -9.18 4.86
CA LEU A 51 19.43 -10.04 4.82
C LEU A 51 18.79 -10.13 3.43
N TRP A 52 19.37 -9.47 2.42
CA TRP A 52 18.78 -9.40 1.09
C TRP A 52 18.96 -10.68 0.27
N ASN A 53 19.74 -11.63 0.74
CA ASN A 53 20.03 -12.86 -0.02
C ASN A 53 18.91 -13.89 0.07
N SER A 54 17.96 -13.75 0.99
CA SER A 54 16.85 -14.70 1.05
C SER A 54 15.98 -14.56 -0.20
N ARG A 55 15.27 -15.63 -0.57
CA ARG A 55 14.38 -15.57 -1.72
C ARG A 55 13.32 -14.50 -1.54
N LYS A 56 12.75 -14.42 -0.34
CA LYS A 56 11.70 -13.44 -0.03
C LYS A 56 12.21 -12.01 -0.25
N SER A 57 13.40 -11.71 0.27
CA SER A 57 13.96 -10.37 0.11
C SER A 57 14.32 -10.08 -1.34
N ARG A 58 14.88 -11.07 -2.05
CA ARG A 58 15.22 -10.87 -3.44
C ARG A 58 14.00 -10.54 -4.29
N LEU A 59 12.87 -11.22 -4.03
CA LEU A 59 11.64 -10.93 -4.77
C LEU A 59 11.13 -9.53 -4.50
N ARG A 60 11.31 -9.03 -3.27
CA ARG A 60 10.87 -7.66 -2.94
C ARG A 60 11.70 -6.59 -3.64
N LEU A 61 12.87 -6.93 -4.13
CA LEU A 61 13.77 -5.97 -4.79
C LEU A 61 13.53 -5.88 -6.30
N ILE A 62 12.62 -6.69 -6.86
CA ILE A 62 12.38 -6.72 -8.30
C ILE A 62 11.35 -5.65 -8.68
N HIS A 63 11.76 -4.75 -9.58
CA HIS A 63 10.90 -3.67 -10.07
C HIS A 63 10.84 -3.62 -11.61
N ASP A 64 11.39 -4.63 -12.27
CA ASP A 64 11.47 -4.65 -13.73
C ASP A 64 10.09 -4.51 -14.35
N GLY A 65 9.96 -3.61 -15.31
CA GLY A 65 8.72 -3.44 -16.05
C GLY A 65 7.62 -2.68 -15.35
N GLU A 66 7.87 -2.20 -14.12
CA GLU A 66 6.85 -1.41 -13.43
C GLU A 66 6.78 0.01 -13.95
N ASP A 67 5.58 0.59 -13.94
CA ASP A 67 5.36 1.96 -14.38
C ASP A 67 6.03 2.96 -13.46
N GLU A 68 6.41 4.10 -14.03
CA GLU A 68 6.97 5.20 -13.25
C GLU A 68 5.89 5.96 -12.50
N PRO A 69 6.20 6.53 -11.34
CA PRO A 69 7.47 6.36 -10.62
C PRO A 69 7.46 5.09 -9.77
N ARG A 70 8.60 4.43 -9.72
CA ARG A 70 8.76 3.22 -8.91
C ARG A 70 9.14 3.63 -7.49
N SER A 71 8.21 3.48 -6.57
CA SER A 71 8.37 3.89 -5.16
C SER A 71 8.66 2.66 -4.30
N VAL A 72 9.81 2.68 -3.63
CA VAL A 72 10.27 1.55 -2.83
C VAL A 72 10.34 2.00 -1.37
N GLN A 73 9.71 1.22 -0.48
CA GLN A 73 9.71 1.56 0.94
C GLN A 73 10.79 0.77 1.67
N ILE A 74 11.58 1.48 2.48
CA ILE A 74 12.61 0.86 3.31
C ILE A 74 12.25 1.01 4.78
N ALA A 75 12.71 0.06 5.60
CA ALA A 75 12.39 0.02 7.02
C ALA A 75 13.64 -0.32 7.83
N GLY A 76 13.80 0.35 8.94
CA GLY A 76 14.91 0.13 9.85
C GLY A 76 14.99 1.26 10.86
N GLY A 77 15.97 1.19 11.75
CA GLY A 77 16.13 2.20 12.80
C GLY A 77 17.51 2.82 12.87
N ASP A 78 18.40 2.45 11.96
CA ASP A 78 19.78 2.97 11.97
C ASP A 78 19.97 3.91 10.78
N PRO A 79 20.37 5.18 11.02
CA PRO A 79 20.51 6.12 9.91
C PRO A 79 21.47 5.68 8.81
N ALA A 80 22.63 5.15 9.17
CA ALA A 80 23.62 4.75 8.16
C ALA A 80 23.13 3.56 7.35
N MET A 81 22.49 2.58 8.00
CA MET A 81 21.95 1.43 7.30
C MET A 81 20.81 1.83 6.35
N LEU A 82 19.94 2.74 6.81
CA LEU A 82 18.85 3.20 5.93
C LEU A 82 19.41 3.97 4.75
N ALA A 83 20.45 4.77 4.93
CA ALA A 83 21.07 5.49 3.83
C ALA A 83 21.65 4.51 2.82
N GLU A 84 22.33 3.46 3.28
CA GLU A 84 22.88 2.44 2.36
C GLU A 84 21.77 1.71 1.63
N ALA A 85 20.70 1.32 2.34
CA ALA A 85 19.58 0.63 1.70
C ALA A 85 18.94 1.51 0.64
N ALA A 86 18.82 2.81 0.90
CA ALA A 86 18.27 3.73 -0.08
C ALA A 86 19.13 3.78 -1.33
N GLN A 87 20.45 3.90 -1.17
CA GLN A 87 21.37 3.94 -2.31
C GLN A 87 21.29 2.65 -3.14
N ARG A 88 21.26 1.50 -2.45
CA ARG A 88 21.17 0.21 -3.16
C ARG A 88 19.88 0.08 -3.93
N ASN A 89 18.76 0.53 -3.35
CA ASN A 89 17.48 0.45 -4.05
C ASN A 89 17.43 1.39 -5.24
N VAL A 90 18.06 2.56 -5.17
CA VAL A 90 18.15 3.44 -6.33
C VAL A 90 18.93 2.75 -7.46
N GLU A 91 20.02 2.08 -7.11
CA GLU A 91 20.79 1.32 -8.11
C GLU A 91 19.94 0.22 -8.76
N LEU A 92 18.98 -0.33 -8.01
CA LEU A 92 18.10 -1.39 -8.53
C LEU A 92 16.87 -0.84 -9.25
N GLY A 93 16.76 0.49 -9.40
CA GLY A 93 15.70 1.09 -10.18
C GLY A 93 14.66 1.88 -9.44
N ALA A 94 14.80 2.05 -8.13
CA ALA A 94 13.86 2.89 -7.37
C ALA A 94 13.96 4.33 -7.83
N GLN A 95 12.82 4.98 -8.02
CA GLN A 95 12.75 6.38 -8.43
C GLN A 95 12.26 7.28 -7.29
N ILE A 96 11.67 6.68 -6.27
CA ILE A 96 11.30 7.34 -5.02
C ILE A 96 11.67 6.37 -3.90
N ILE A 97 12.26 6.89 -2.84
CA ILE A 97 12.53 6.11 -1.62
C ILE A 97 11.54 6.58 -0.55
N ASP A 98 10.73 5.65 -0.04
CA ASP A 98 9.79 5.93 1.03
C ASP A 98 10.33 5.32 2.32
N ILE A 99 10.26 6.06 3.42
CA ILE A 99 10.75 5.58 4.70
C ILE A 99 9.57 5.17 5.57
N ASN A 100 9.60 3.95 6.10
CA ASN A 100 8.55 3.43 6.97
C ASN A 100 8.78 3.89 8.41
N MET A 101 7.86 4.71 8.92
CA MET A 101 7.79 5.04 10.35
C MET A 101 6.37 4.84 10.86
N GLY A 102 5.64 3.90 10.26
CA GLY A 102 4.26 3.64 10.63
C GLY A 102 3.93 2.21 11.02
N CYS A 103 4.77 1.25 10.65
CA CYS A 103 4.45 -0.15 10.92
C CYS A 103 4.34 -0.39 12.44
N PRO A 104 3.18 -0.87 12.92
CA PRO A 104 3.02 -1.11 14.36
C PRO A 104 3.36 -2.53 14.78
N ALA A 105 3.78 -3.38 13.85
CA ALA A 105 4.02 -4.79 14.14
C ALA A 105 5.05 -4.94 15.27
N LYS A 106 4.75 -5.83 16.21
CA LYS A 106 5.63 -6.04 17.35
C LYS A 106 7.04 -6.40 16.92
N LYS A 107 7.15 -7.26 15.91
CA LYS A 107 8.46 -7.65 15.37
C LYS A 107 9.27 -6.44 14.90
N VAL A 108 8.63 -5.48 14.24
CA VAL A 108 9.28 -4.29 13.72
C VAL A 108 9.60 -3.32 14.87
N CYS A 109 8.64 -3.07 15.75
CA CYS A 109 8.83 -2.13 16.85
C CYS A 109 9.86 -2.61 17.86
N ASN A 110 9.98 -3.93 18.05
CA ASN A 110 10.99 -4.48 18.94
C ASN A 110 12.40 -4.25 18.44
N LYS A 111 12.57 -3.98 17.14
CA LYS A 111 13.87 -3.61 16.57
C LYS A 111 14.05 -2.10 16.51
N ALA A 112 13.21 -1.35 17.23
CA ALA A 112 13.25 0.11 17.26
C ALA A 112 13.14 0.70 15.85
N ALA A 113 12.19 0.16 15.08
CA ALA A 113 11.92 0.61 13.72
C ALA A 113 10.42 0.81 13.57
N GLY A 114 9.96 1.23 12.39
CA GLY A 114 8.56 1.47 12.15
C GLY A 114 8.01 2.56 13.05
N SER A 115 6.81 2.37 13.59
CA SER A 115 6.18 3.41 14.41
C SER A 115 6.86 3.59 15.77
N ALA A 116 7.75 2.67 16.18
CA ALA A 116 8.54 2.87 17.40
C ALA A 116 9.45 4.08 17.28
N LEU A 117 9.85 4.45 16.07
CA LEU A 117 10.69 5.63 15.85
C LEU A 117 10.01 6.92 16.29
N LEU A 118 8.68 6.95 16.31
CA LEU A 118 7.94 8.17 16.67
C LEU A 118 8.18 8.59 18.13
N ARG A 119 8.73 7.70 18.95
CA ARG A 119 9.08 8.04 20.34
C ARG A 119 10.40 8.78 20.43
N ASP A 120 11.17 8.87 19.36
CA ASP A 120 12.53 9.43 19.40
C ASP A 120 12.69 10.43 18.27
N GLU A 121 12.25 11.66 18.51
CA GLU A 121 12.23 12.68 17.47
C GLU A 121 13.64 13.05 17.00
N ALA A 122 14.63 12.98 17.88
CA ALA A 122 16.02 13.25 17.48
C ALA A 122 16.50 12.20 16.49
N LEU A 123 16.17 10.93 16.72
CA LEU A 123 16.54 9.86 15.81
C LEU A 123 15.76 9.99 14.49
N VAL A 124 14.50 10.40 14.55
CA VAL A 124 13.73 10.65 13.33
C VAL A 124 14.46 11.68 12.47
N ALA A 125 14.84 12.80 13.06
CA ALA A 125 15.54 13.85 12.31
C ALA A 125 16.85 13.34 11.72
N GLU A 126 17.58 12.54 12.47
CA GLU A 126 18.86 12.00 12.03
C GLU A 126 18.67 11.03 10.85
N ILE A 127 17.66 10.16 10.92
CA ILE A 127 17.37 9.23 9.85
C ILE A 127 16.97 9.98 8.58
N LEU A 128 16.06 10.95 8.71
CA LEU A 128 15.58 11.68 7.54
C LEU A 128 16.72 12.43 6.86
N ASP A 129 17.56 13.07 7.64
CA ASP A 129 18.72 13.78 7.09
C ASP A 129 19.65 12.81 6.35
N ALA A 130 19.94 11.67 6.98
CA ALA A 130 20.89 10.71 6.39
C ALA A 130 20.37 10.17 5.04
N VAL A 131 19.08 9.83 4.98
CA VAL A 131 18.54 9.24 3.76
C VAL A 131 18.41 10.28 2.65
N VAL A 132 17.91 11.49 3.00
CA VAL A 132 17.75 12.54 1.98
C VAL A 132 19.12 12.89 1.37
N ARG A 133 20.17 12.94 2.18
CA ARG A 133 21.50 13.28 1.67
C ARG A 133 22.14 12.15 0.89
N ALA A 134 21.67 10.92 1.05
CA ALA A 134 22.31 9.76 0.45
C ALA A 134 21.91 9.51 -1.00
N VAL A 135 20.77 10.05 -1.45
CA VAL A 135 20.24 9.74 -2.79
C VAL A 135 19.84 11.03 -3.51
N ASP A 136 19.77 10.93 -4.84
CA ASP A 136 19.34 12.05 -5.68
C ASP A 136 17.85 12.00 -6.00
N VAL A 137 17.20 10.88 -5.72
CA VAL A 137 15.76 10.74 -5.99
C VAL A 137 14.96 11.35 -4.82
N PRO A 138 13.68 11.67 -5.05
CA PRO A 138 12.84 12.12 -3.94
C PRO A 138 12.76 11.10 -2.83
N VAL A 139 12.76 11.60 -1.59
CA VAL A 139 12.55 10.77 -0.40
C VAL A 139 11.22 11.18 0.20
N THR A 140 10.38 10.21 0.52
CA THR A 140 9.09 10.43 1.15
C THR A 140 9.03 9.68 2.47
N LEU A 141 8.01 9.97 3.27
CA LEU A 141 7.89 9.41 4.62
C LEU A 141 6.47 8.94 4.86
N LYS A 142 6.32 7.81 5.54
CA LYS A 142 5.01 7.32 5.95
C LYS A 142 4.98 7.11 7.45
N ILE A 143 4.04 7.75 8.13
CA ILE A 143 3.95 7.73 9.59
C ILE A 143 2.55 7.33 10.05
N ARG A 144 2.44 7.07 11.36
CA ARG A 144 1.17 7.12 12.07
C ARG A 144 1.12 8.42 12.87
N THR A 145 0.00 8.65 13.58
CA THR A 145 -0.20 9.92 14.29
C THR A 145 0.66 10.04 15.55
N GLY A 146 1.19 8.93 16.05
CA GLY A 146 2.06 8.91 17.21
C GLY A 146 2.17 7.53 17.80
N TRP A 147 2.89 7.43 18.94
CA TRP A 147 3.07 6.15 19.63
C TRP A 147 1.76 5.65 20.24
N ASP A 148 1.04 6.52 20.90
CA ASP A 148 -0.27 6.21 21.46
C ASP A 148 -1.10 7.50 21.52
N ARG A 149 -2.33 7.40 22.01
CA ARG A 149 -3.25 8.54 21.95
C ARG A 149 -2.81 9.72 22.81
N ASP A 150 -2.00 9.49 23.82
CA ASP A 150 -1.45 10.58 24.64
C ASP A 150 -0.15 11.15 24.05
N ASN A 151 0.38 10.55 23.01
CA ASN A 151 1.64 10.94 22.40
C ASN A 151 1.51 11.03 20.89
N ARG A 152 0.57 11.86 20.45
CA ARG A 152 0.34 12.10 19.02
C ARG A 152 1.21 13.27 18.58
N ASN A 153 2.43 12.96 18.15
CA ASN A 153 3.38 13.99 17.73
C ASN A 153 3.52 14.07 16.21
N GLY A 154 2.46 13.68 15.48
CA GLY A 154 2.53 13.71 14.02
C GLY A 154 2.88 15.06 13.44
N VAL A 155 2.35 16.15 14.02
CA VAL A 155 2.64 17.49 13.49
C VAL A 155 4.13 17.82 13.68
N THR A 156 4.70 17.50 14.84
CA THR A 156 6.13 17.72 15.06
C THR A 156 6.98 16.93 14.09
N VAL A 157 6.64 15.66 13.87
CA VAL A 157 7.39 14.81 12.94
C VAL A 157 7.25 15.36 11.51
N ALA A 158 6.07 15.84 11.15
CA ALA A 158 5.86 16.41 9.81
C ALA A 158 6.75 17.62 9.57
N LYS A 159 6.88 18.48 10.57
CA LYS A 159 7.75 19.64 10.45
C LYS A 159 9.22 19.23 10.34
N LEU A 160 9.64 18.23 11.12
CA LEU A 160 11.00 17.70 10.99
C LEU A 160 11.23 17.14 9.58
N ALA A 161 10.24 16.48 9.03
CA ALA A 161 10.34 15.90 7.69
C ALA A 161 10.52 17.00 6.64
N GLU A 162 9.70 18.04 6.73
CA GLU A 162 9.81 19.15 5.77
C GLU A 162 11.18 19.81 5.87
N GLN A 163 11.67 20.03 7.07
CA GLN A 163 12.99 20.65 7.29
C GLN A 163 14.10 19.78 6.71
N ALA A 164 13.95 18.46 6.79
CA ALA A 164 14.98 17.54 6.30
C ALA A 164 15.01 17.40 4.78
N GLY A 165 13.97 17.86 4.09
CA GLY A 165 13.92 17.75 2.64
C GLY A 165 13.04 16.62 2.13
N ILE A 166 12.19 16.05 2.97
CA ILE A 166 11.20 15.07 2.56
C ILE A 166 10.23 15.73 1.57
N GLN A 167 9.88 15.04 0.50
CA GLN A 167 9.12 15.66 -0.57
C GLN A 167 7.63 15.28 -0.59
N ALA A 168 7.21 14.35 0.25
CA ALA A 168 5.79 14.04 0.47
C ALA A 168 5.67 13.22 1.73
N LEU A 169 4.53 13.34 2.41
CA LEU A 169 4.30 12.68 3.70
C LEU A 169 2.95 11.99 3.69
N ALA A 170 2.92 10.68 3.95
CA ALA A 170 1.68 9.93 4.11
C ALA A 170 1.43 9.68 5.59
N VAL A 171 0.18 9.85 6.02
CA VAL A 171 -0.17 9.73 7.44
C VAL A 171 -1.35 8.79 7.59
N HIS A 172 -1.15 7.68 8.31
CA HIS A 172 -2.24 6.81 8.70
C HIS A 172 -2.87 7.35 9.97
N GLY A 173 -4.18 7.53 9.95
CA GLY A 173 -4.92 8.19 11.03
C GLY A 173 -5.13 7.35 12.28
N ARG A 174 -4.15 6.54 12.64
CA ARG A 174 -4.14 5.74 13.87
C ARG A 174 -2.79 5.88 14.53
N THR A 175 -2.76 5.70 15.87
CA THR A 175 -1.49 5.59 16.58
C THR A 175 -0.96 4.17 16.48
N ARG A 176 0.31 3.97 16.87
CA ARG A 176 0.89 2.63 16.95
C ARG A 176 0.04 1.73 17.85
N ALA A 177 -0.38 2.25 19.00
CA ALA A 177 -1.12 1.47 19.98
C ALA A 177 -2.49 1.02 19.48
N ASP A 178 -3.08 1.78 18.56
CA ASP A 178 -4.39 1.41 17.99
C ASP A 178 -4.32 0.19 17.09
N LEU A 179 -3.15 -0.11 16.53
CA LEU A 179 -3.00 -1.17 15.52
C LEU A 179 -4.01 -0.93 14.39
N TYR A 180 -5.02 -1.78 14.26
CA TYR A 180 -6.10 -1.61 13.29
C TYR A 180 -7.47 -1.55 13.96
N THR A 181 -7.49 -1.37 15.28
CA THR A 181 -8.75 -1.28 16.03
C THR A 181 -9.35 0.10 15.90
N GLY A 182 -10.64 0.20 16.16
CA GLY A 182 -11.35 1.46 16.11
C GLY A 182 -11.37 2.04 14.71
N GLU A 183 -11.56 3.34 14.66
CA GLU A 183 -11.64 4.07 13.40
C GLU A 183 -10.44 5.00 13.26
N ALA A 184 -9.98 5.18 12.03
CA ALA A 184 -8.96 6.18 11.76
C ALA A 184 -9.56 7.58 12.04
N GLU A 185 -8.75 8.47 12.62
CA GLU A 185 -9.16 9.85 12.81
C GLU A 185 -8.42 10.74 11.83
N TYR A 186 -9.08 11.78 11.39
CA TYR A 186 -8.53 12.63 10.35
C TYR A 186 -8.16 14.03 10.83
N GLU A 187 -8.41 14.34 12.10
CA GLU A 187 -8.07 15.65 12.66
C GLU A 187 -6.56 15.88 12.69
N THR A 188 -5.80 14.86 13.09
CA THR A 188 -4.35 15.01 13.09
C THR A 188 -3.81 15.16 11.67
N ILE A 189 -4.39 14.43 10.71
CA ILE A 189 -3.98 14.56 9.32
C ILE A 189 -4.24 15.97 8.82
N ALA A 190 -5.41 16.53 9.14
CA ALA A 190 -5.75 17.90 8.76
C ALA A 190 -4.76 18.90 9.38
N ALA A 191 -4.40 18.69 10.65
CA ALA A 191 -3.45 19.56 11.33
C ALA A 191 -2.06 19.49 10.66
N ILE A 192 -1.66 18.30 10.26
CA ILE A 192 -0.39 18.12 9.56
C ILE A 192 -0.42 18.87 8.23
N LYS A 193 -1.52 18.73 7.47
CA LYS A 193 -1.62 19.40 6.18
C LYS A 193 -1.50 20.91 6.32
N GLN A 194 -2.07 21.48 7.39
CA GLN A 194 -1.97 22.90 7.63
C GLN A 194 -0.58 23.34 8.07
N ALA A 195 0.20 22.44 8.67
CA ALA A 195 1.49 22.78 9.29
C ALA A 195 2.65 22.74 8.32
N VAL A 196 2.52 22.07 7.16
CA VAL A 196 3.63 21.93 6.23
C VAL A 196 3.19 22.31 4.81
N SER A 197 4.19 22.59 3.97
CA SER A 197 3.96 22.96 2.58
C SER A 197 4.14 21.80 1.61
N ILE A 198 4.76 20.71 2.05
CA ILE A 198 4.94 19.54 1.18
C ILE A 198 3.60 18.81 1.02
N PRO A 199 3.45 18.03 -0.06
CA PRO A 199 2.22 17.24 -0.21
C PRO A 199 2.00 16.29 0.97
N VAL A 200 0.75 16.18 1.39
CA VAL A 200 0.34 15.29 2.48
C VAL A 200 -0.72 14.35 1.96
N PHE A 201 -0.59 13.07 2.27
CA PHE A 201 -1.50 12.03 1.82
C PHE A 201 -2.18 11.38 3.01
N ALA A 202 -3.48 11.14 2.92
CA ALA A 202 -4.24 10.51 4.01
C ALA A 202 -4.36 9.02 3.78
N ASN A 203 -4.29 8.26 4.87
CA ASN A 203 -4.42 6.80 4.85
C ASN A 203 -5.24 6.37 6.06
N GLY A 204 -6.01 5.31 5.89
CA GLY A 204 -6.78 4.72 6.98
C GLY A 204 -8.27 4.71 6.70
N ASP A 205 -8.84 3.51 6.59
CA ASP A 205 -10.29 3.29 6.46
C ASP A 205 -10.93 3.96 5.24
N ILE A 206 -10.17 4.20 4.19
CA ILE A 206 -10.71 4.76 2.96
C ILE A 206 -11.11 3.60 2.07
N ASP A 207 -12.41 3.30 2.06
CA ASP A 207 -12.91 2.07 1.47
C ASP A 207 -14.05 2.26 0.47
N SER A 208 -14.34 3.51 0.10
CA SER A 208 -15.41 3.77 -0.86
C SER A 208 -15.21 5.14 -1.48
N PRO A 209 -15.82 5.41 -2.62
CA PRO A 209 -15.79 6.76 -3.18
C PRO A 209 -16.33 7.85 -2.24
N UNK A 210 -17.16 7.62 -1.60
CA UNK A 210 -17.68 8.45 -0.78
C UNK A 210 -16.82 8.81 0.20
N LYS A 211 -16.34 7.83 0.93
CA LYS A 211 -15.40 8.07 2.01
C LYS A 211 -14.20 8.87 1.51
N ALA A 212 -13.73 8.54 0.32
CA ALA A 212 -12.58 9.24 -0.26
C ALA A 212 -12.83 10.74 -0.36
N ARG A 213 -13.99 11.14 -0.89
CA ARG A 213 -14.30 12.57 -1.01
C ARG A 213 -14.39 13.22 0.37
N LYS A 214 -15.03 12.54 1.30
CA LYS A 214 -15.19 13.08 2.66
C LYS A 214 -13.84 13.35 3.31
N VAL A 215 -12.91 12.42 3.17
CA VAL A 215 -11.58 12.60 3.76
C VAL A 215 -10.86 13.79 3.13
N ILE A 216 -10.92 13.90 1.80
CA ILE A 216 -10.28 15.03 1.13
C ILE A 216 -10.88 16.36 1.63
N GLU A 217 -12.21 16.43 1.73
CA GLU A 217 -12.87 17.66 2.18
C GLU A 217 -12.53 18.00 3.62
N GLN A 218 -12.47 16.98 4.46
CA GLN A 218 -12.20 17.17 5.89
C GLN A 218 -10.75 17.56 6.15
N THR A 219 -9.81 17.05 5.37
CA THR A 219 -8.38 17.22 5.68
C THR A 219 -7.65 18.18 4.75
N GLY A 220 -8.14 18.36 3.54
CA GLY A 220 -7.41 19.13 2.53
C GLY A 220 -6.20 18.44 1.95
N VAL A 221 -6.06 17.14 2.14
CA VAL A 221 -4.87 16.42 1.65
C VAL A 221 -4.80 16.40 0.14
N ASP A 222 -3.60 16.15 -0.36
CA ASP A 222 -3.33 16.16 -1.80
C ASP A 222 -3.66 14.83 -2.46
N ALA A 223 -3.55 13.73 -1.73
CA ALA A 223 -3.81 12.40 -2.27
C ALA A 223 -4.23 11.46 -1.14
N LEU A 224 -4.68 10.28 -1.55
CA LEU A 224 -5.15 9.24 -0.63
C LEU A 224 -4.38 7.96 -0.85
N LEU A 225 -4.01 7.28 0.25
CA LEU A 225 -3.47 5.94 0.18
C LEU A 225 -4.59 4.95 0.51
N ILE A 226 -4.75 3.96 -0.37
CA ILE A 226 -5.74 2.90 -0.20
C ILE A 226 -4.99 1.62 0.15
N GLY A 227 -5.35 1.03 1.28
CA GLY A 227 -4.71 -0.21 1.74
C GLY A 227 -5.64 -1.39 1.65
N ARG A 228 -6.19 -1.80 2.80
CA ARG A 228 -6.98 -3.03 2.88
C ARG A 228 -8.16 -3.06 1.93
N ALA A 229 -8.75 -1.92 1.61
CA ALA A 229 -9.90 -1.88 0.71
C ALA A 229 -9.56 -2.32 -0.71
N ALA A 230 -8.28 -2.30 -1.09
CA ALA A 230 -7.87 -2.79 -2.41
C ALA A 230 -7.77 -4.31 -2.47
N GLN A 231 -7.70 -4.97 -1.32
CA GLN A 231 -7.59 -6.43 -1.26
C GLN A 231 -8.89 -7.05 -1.75
N GLY A 232 -8.80 -7.84 -2.81
CA GLY A 232 -9.97 -8.47 -3.41
C GLY A 232 -10.84 -7.52 -4.21
N ARG A 233 -10.41 -6.25 -4.33
CA ARG A 233 -11.16 -5.25 -5.09
C ARG A 233 -10.18 -4.22 -5.68
N PRO A 234 -9.21 -4.67 -6.48
CA PRO A 234 -8.21 -3.72 -6.98
C PRO A 234 -8.78 -2.68 -7.92
N TRP A 235 -9.99 -2.88 -8.45
CA TRP A 235 -10.68 -1.88 -9.26
C TRP A 235 -11.24 -0.72 -8.42
N ILE A 236 -11.08 -0.75 -7.10
CA ILE A 236 -11.53 0.36 -6.26
C ILE A 236 -10.87 1.69 -6.70
N PHE A 237 -9.66 1.62 -7.22
CA PHE A 237 -8.97 2.83 -7.66
C PHE A 237 -9.73 3.53 -8.79
N ARG A 238 -10.19 2.78 -9.80
CA ARG A 238 -10.93 3.42 -10.87
C ARG A 238 -12.29 3.92 -10.41
N GLU A 239 -12.90 3.23 -9.44
CA GLU A 239 -14.17 3.66 -8.89
C GLU A 239 -14.03 5.00 -8.16
N ILE A 240 -13.00 5.11 -7.32
CA ILE A 240 -12.77 6.35 -6.58
C ILE A 240 -12.39 7.49 -7.53
N ASP A 241 -11.49 7.21 -8.47
CA ASP A 241 -11.05 8.25 -9.40
C ASP A 241 -12.23 8.81 -10.20
N HIS A 242 -13.08 7.93 -10.71
CA HIS A 242 -14.24 8.37 -11.47
C HIS A 242 -15.17 9.25 -10.63
N TYR A 243 -15.43 8.82 -9.39
CA TYR A 243 -16.30 9.58 -8.50
C TYR A 243 -15.70 10.94 -8.15
N LEU A 244 -14.40 11.00 -7.87
CA LEU A 244 -13.77 12.28 -7.53
C LEU A 244 -13.80 13.24 -8.71
N ARG A 245 -13.71 12.72 -9.95
CA ARG A 245 -13.72 13.58 -11.13
C ARG A 245 -15.12 14.00 -11.55
N THR A 246 -16.13 13.15 -11.38
CA THR A 246 -17.44 13.39 -11.96
C THR A 246 -18.58 13.53 -10.95
N GLY A 247 -18.39 13.06 -9.73
CA GLY A 247 -19.46 13.00 -8.75
C GLY A 247 -20.43 11.82 -8.96
N GLU A 248 -20.15 10.96 -9.93
CA GLU A 248 -21.02 9.82 -10.24
C GLU A 248 -20.29 8.51 -9.95
N HIS A 249 -21.05 7.54 -9.47
CA HIS A 249 -20.51 6.23 -9.21
C HIS A 249 -20.46 5.37 -10.48
N LEU A 250 -19.38 4.63 -10.65
CA LEU A 250 -19.36 3.57 -11.66
C LEU A 250 -20.24 2.42 -11.19
N PRO A 251 -20.81 1.67 -12.14
CA PRO A 251 -21.53 0.45 -11.75
C PRO A 251 -20.58 -0.56 -11.13
N ALA A 252 -21.13 -1.43 -10.28
CA ALA A 252 -20.34 -2.50 -9.68
C ALA A 252 -19.74 -3.37 -10.79
N ALA A 253 -18.53 -3.88 -10.55
CA ALA A 253 -17.86 -4.74 -11.52
C ALA A 253 -18.69 -6.01 -11.73
N PRO A 254 -19.04 -6.35 -12.99
CA PRO A 254 -19.81 -7.58 -13.23
C PRO A 254 -18.96 -8.82 -12.98
N LEU A 255 -19.64 -9.93 -12.64
CA LEU A 255 -18.92 -11.16 -12.31
C LEU A 255 -17.93 -11.62 -13.39
N PRO A 256 -18.24 -11.53 -14.68
CA PRO A 256 -17.23 -11.92 -15.66
C PRO A 256 -15.95 -11.10 -15.58
N GLU A 257 -16.05 -9.82 -15.26
CA GLU A 257 -14.86 -8.99 -15.10
C GLU A 257 -14.09 -9.36 -13.84
N VAL A 258 -14.81 -9.59 -12.73
CA VAL A 258 -14.15 -10.01 -11.49
C VAL A 258 -13.38 -11.31 -11.72
N GLN A 259 -14.02 -12.26 -12.43
CA GLN A 259 -13.37 -13.53 -12.75
C GLN A 259 -12.09 -13.32 -13.56
N SER A 260 -12.18 -12.48 -14.59
CA SER A 260 -11.03 -12.22 -15.44
C SER A 260 -9.88 -11.61 -14.66
N ILE A 261 -10.18 -10.62 -13.80
CA ILE A 261 -9.15 -9.99 -12.98
C ILE A 261 -8.54 -10.99 -12.01
N LEU A 262 -9.37 -11.80 -11.36
CA LEU A 262 -8.86 -12.78 -10.41
C LEU A 262 -7.98 -13.82 -11.09
N LEU A 263 -8.40 -14.34 -12.24
CA LEU A 263 -7.61 -15.35 -12.94
C LEU A 263 -6.27 -14.78 -13.40
N GLU A 264 -6.27 -13.53 -13.88
CA GLU A 264 -5.03 -12.87 -14.26
C GLU A 264 -4.11 -12.71 -13.06
N HIS A 265 -4.68 -12.30 -11.91
CA HIS A 265 -3.91 -12.13 -10.69
C HIS A 265 -3.28 -13.46 -10.25
N LEU A 266 -4.09 -14.55 -10.27
CA LEU A 266 -3.57 -15.87 -9.93
C LEU A 266 -2.41 -16.27 -10.82
N ALA A 267 -2.56 -16.09 -12.13
CA ALA A 267 -1.50 -16.46 -13.08
C ALA A 267 -0.21 -15.68 -12.76
N GLU A 268 -0.33 -14.40 -12.46
CA GLU A 268 0.83 -13.58 -12.14
C GLU A 268 1.49 -14.01 -10.82
N LEU A 269 0.68 -14.37 -9.82
CA LEU A 269 1.23 -14.86 -8.55
C LEU A 269 1.96 -16.17 -8.75
N HIS A 270 1.37 -17.10 -9.52
CA HIS A 270 2.00 -18.39 -9.78
C HIS A 270 3.32 -18.21 -10.52
N LEU A 271 3.34 -17.32 -11.50
CA LEU A 271 4.55 -17.06 -12.26
C LEU A 271 5.64 -16.42 -11.40
N PHE A 272 5.27 -15.42 -10.59
CA PHE A 272 6.23 -14.66 -9.80
C PHE A 272 6.85 -15.50 -8.68
N TYR A 273 6.04 -16.24 -7.96
CA TYR A 273 6.50 -16.98 -6.79
C TYR A 273 6.85 -18.44 -7.06
N GLY A 274 6.42 -18.99 -8.19
CA GLY A 274 6.53 -20.42 -8.45
C GLY A 274 5.36 -21.18 -7.85
N GLU A 275 5.29 -22.47 -8.16
CA GLU A 275 4.09 -23.24 -7.82
C GLU A 275 3.84 -23.32 -6.31
N GLU A 276 4.85 -23.71 -5.54
CA GLU A 276 4.62 -23.96 -4.12
C GLU A 276 4.23 -22.68 -3.37
N MET A 277 5.05 -21.64 -3.48
CA MET A 277 4.77 -20.39 -2.77
C MET A 277 3.59 -19.66 -3.39
N GLY A 278 3.47 -19.69 -4.72
CA GLY A 278 2.36 -19.03 -5.41
C GLY A 278 1.01 -19.60 -5.02
N VAL A 279 0.92 -20.92 -4.89
CA VAL A 279 -0.32 -21.56 -4.45
C VAL A 279 -0.70 -21.08 -3.05
N ARG A 280 0.27 -21.02 -2.14
CA ARG A 280 -0.03 -20.58 -0.78
C ARG A 280 -0.46 -19.13 -0.71
N ILE A 281 0.26 -18.26 -1.43
CA ILE A 281 -0.06 -16.83 -1.40
C ILE A 281 -1.41 -16.55 -2.04
N ALA A 282 -1.76 -17.30 -3.07
CA ALA A 282 -3.04 -17.11 -3.77
C ALA A 282 -4.25 -17.29 -2.84
N ARG A 283 -4.12 -18.12 -1.80
CA ARG A 283 -5.26 -18.46 -0.97
C ARG A 283 -5.92 -17.25 -0.33
N LYS A 284 -5.13 -16.35 0.25
CA LYS A 284 -5.71 -15.17 0.89
C LYS A 284 -6.36 -14.24 -0.12
N HIS A 285 -5.75 -14.09 -1.29
CA HIS A 285 -6.32 -13.22 -2.31
C HIS A 285 -7.65 -13.75 -2.80
N VAL A 286 -7.74 -15.04 -3.10
CA VAL A 286 -9.01 -15.63 -3.53
C VAL A 286 -10.08 -15.42 -2.47
N GLY A 287 -9.72 -15.62 -1.20
CA GLY A 287 -10.66 -15.36 -0.11
C GLY A 287 -11.18 -13.93 -0.13
N TRP A 288 -10.31 -12.98 -0.34
CA TRP A 288 -10.73 -11.56 -0.38
C TRP A 288 -11.63 -11.28 -1.58
N TYR A 289 -11.27 -11.76 -2.78
CA TYR A 289 -12.08 -11.51 -3.98
C TYR A 289 -13.50 -12.05 -3.85
N LEU A 290 -13.66 -13.19 -3.19
CA LEU A 290 -14.94 -13.88 -3.16
C LEU A 290 -15.74 -13.64 -1.89
N ALA A 291 -15.23 -12.82 -0.98
CA ALA A 291 -15.78 -12.73 0.39
C ALA A 291 -17.26 -12.39 0.43
N THR A 292 -17.75 -11.59 -0.53
CA THR A 292 -19.15 -11.16 -0.54
C THR A 292 -20.06 -12.00 -1.41
N LEU A 293 -19.53 -13.04 -2.05
CA LEU A 293 -20.31 -13.83 -2.99
C LEU A 293 -20.93 -15.06 -2.30
N PRO A 294 -22.12 -15.48 -2.72
CA PRO A 294 -22.73 -16.66 -2.12
C PRO A 294 -21.86 -17.90 -2.28
N GLY A 295 -21.77 -18.70 -1.21
CA GLY A 295 -21.01 -19.92 -1.20
C GLY A 295 -19.51 -19.75 -1.03
N ALA A 296 -19.04 -18.53 -0.79
CA ALA A 296 -17.60 -18.26 -0.70
C ALA A 296 -16.93 -19.03 0.43
N ARG A 297 -17.60 -19.15 1.57
CA ARG A 297 -17.00 -19.82 2.73
C ARG A 297 -16.69 -21.28 2.43
N GLU A 298 -17.67 -22.00 1.86
CA GLU A 298 -17.49 -23.41 1.51
C GLU A 298 -16.43 -23.56 0.43
N PHE A 299 -16.48 -22.69 -0.57
CA PHE A 299 -15.49 -22.71 -1.65
C PHE A 299 -14.09 -22.50 -1.10
N ARG A 300 -13.93 -21.54 -0.20
CA ARG A 300 -12.62 -21.21 0.35
C ARG A 300 -12.03 -22.42 1.09
N ALA A 301 -12.85 -23.15 1.84
CA ALA A 301 -12.37 -24.33 2.55
C ALA A 301 -11.80 -25.36 1.58
N GLN A 302 -12.47 -25.58 0.44
CA GLN A 302 -11.98 -26.51 -0.56
C GLN A 302 -10.77 -25.96 -1.30
N PHE A 303 -10.81 -24.68 -1.67
CA PHE A 303 -9.72 -24.04 -2.40
C PHE A 303 -8.41 -24.10 -1.62
N ASN A 304 -8.47 -23.89 -0.31
CA ASN A 304 -7.29 -23.85 0.52
C ASN A 304 -6.59 -25.20 0.63
N ARG A 305 -7.24 -26.28 0.20
CA ARG A 305 -6.62 -27.62 0.18
C ARG A 305 -5.90 -27.91 -1.12
N LEU A 306 -6.14 -27.10 -2.17
CA LEU A 306 -5.51 -27.36 -3.46
C LEU A 306 -4.02 -27.05 -3.40
N GLN A 307 -3.24 -27.91 -4.06
CA GLN A 307 -1.79 -27.82 -3.98
C GLN A 307 -1.14 -27.49 -5.32
N ASP A 308 -1.94 -27.28 -6.37
CA ASP A 308 -1.36 -27.11 -7.68
C ASP A 308 -2.05 -25.95 -8.41
N THR A 309 -1.26 -25.26 -9.23
CA THR A 309 -1.71 -24.01 -9.87
C THR A 309 -2.86 -24.24 -10.84
N ASP A 310 -2.83 -25.33 -11.62
CA ASP A 310 -3.92 -25.58 -12.56
C ASP A 310 -5.22 -25.88 -11.84
N ALA A 311 -5.14 -26.61 -10.71
CA ALA A 311 -6.34 -26.92 -9.93
C ALA A 311 -6.94 -25.64 -9.35
N GLN A 312 -6.10 -24.71 -8.90
CA GLN A 312 -6.60 -23.43 -8.38
C GLN A 312 -7.37 -22.68 -9.46
N CYS A 313 -6.79 -22.57 -10.65
CA CYS A 313 -7.45 -21.82 -11.72
C CYS A 313 -8.75 -22.50 -12.18
N ALA A 314 -8.72 -23.82 -12.31
CA ALA A 314 -9.92 -24.55 -12.70
C ALA A 314 -11.04 -24.39 -11.67
N SER A 315 -10.69 -24.43 -10.40
CA SER A 315 -11.66 -24.29 -9.31
C SER A 315 -12.32 -22.90 -9.35
N VAL A 316 -11.53 -21.86 -9.59
CA VAL A 316 -12.08 -20.51 -9.70
C VAL A 316 -13.05 -20.42 -10.88
N ARG A 317 -12.66 -20.96 -12.04
CA ARG A 317 -13.54 -20.93 -13.21
C ARG A 317 -14.87 -21.61 -12.91
N GLN A 318 -14.84 -22.74 -12.23
CA GLN A 318 -16.07 -23.45 -11.91
C GLN A 318 -16.93 -22.65 -10.94
N PHE A 319 -16.32 -22.03 -9.93
CA PHE A 319 -17.06 -21.20 -8.98
C PHE A 319 -17.86 -20.11 -9.70
N PHE A 320 -17.21 -19.40 -10.61
CA PHE A 320 -17.87 -18.32 -11.33
C PHE A 320 -18.92 -18.85 -12.33
N ALA A 321 -18.63 -19.98 -12.98
CA ALA A 321 -19.59 -20.55 -13.92
C ALA A 321 -20.91 -20.88 -13.23
N GLU A 322 -20.83 -21.42 -12.00
CA GLU A 322 -22.04 -21.75 -11.25
C GLU A 322 -22.84 -20.50 -10.89
N ARG A 323 -22.17 -19.41 -10.53
CA ARG A 323 -22.87 -18.18 -10.16
C ARG A 323 -23.46 -17.47 -11.35
N GLN A 324 -22.76 -17.45 -12.47
CA GLN A 324 -23.29 -16.84 -13.68
C GLN A 324 -24.51 -17.59 -14.18
N ASN A 325 -24.51 -18.94 -14.11
CA ASN A 325 -25.62 -19.74 -14.50
C ASN A 325 -26.84 -19.52 -13.61
N ASN A 326 -26.61 -19.12 -12.34
CA ASN A 326 -27.69 -18.87 -11.39
C ASN A 326 -28.14 -17.40 -11.37
N GLY A 327 -27.67 -16.59 -12.30
CA GLY A 327 -28.13 -15.22 -12.44
C GLY A 327 -27.47 -14.23 -11.45
N THR A 328 -26.40 -14.61 -10.77
CA THR A 328 -25.70 -13.70 -9.87
C THR A 328 -24.66 -12.93 -10.70
N GLY A 329 -25.10 -11.85 -11.31
CA GLY A 329 -24.29 -11.18 -12.32
C GLY A 329 -23.39 -10.03 -11.87
N VAL A 330 -23.41 -9.65 -10.59
CA VAL A 330 -22.67 -8.48 -10.12
C VAL A 330 -21.98 -8.78 -8.81
N ALA A 331 -20.73 -8.32 -8.69
CA ALA A 331 -19.98 -8.39 -7.44
C ALA A 331 -20.35 -7.21 -6.54
N ALA A 332 -20.49 -7.46 -5.26
CA ALA A 332 -20.85 -6.42 -4.29
C ALA A 332 -19.71 -5.40 -4.07
#